data_9e664be0875df7058115fd5c9f907b47
#
_entry.id   9e664be0875df7058115fd5c9f907b47
#
_cell.length_a   1.000
_cell.length_b   1.000
_cell.length_c   1.000
_cell.angle_alpha   90.00
_cell.angle_beta   90.00
_cell.angle_gamma   90.00
#
_symmetry.space_group_name_H-M   'P 1'
#
loop_
_entity.id
_entity.type
_entity.pdbx_description
1 polymer ?
#
loop_
_entity_poly.entity_id
_entity_poly.type
_entity_poly.pdbx_seq_one_letter_code
_entity_poly.pdbx_strand_id
1 'polypeptide(L)'
;MNENLFASFTTPTMMGLPIVILIIMFPCIMFPSSNRLVNNRLISIQQWLLQLTSKQMMSIHNNKGQTWALMLMSLILFIGSTNLLGLLPHSFTPTTQLSMNLGMAIPLWTGTVLVGFRYKTKASLAHFLPQGTPIFLIPMLVIIETISLFIQPVALAVRLTANITAGHLLMHLIGGATLALMNISPTTALITFIILVLLTILEFAVALIQAYVFTLLVSLYLHDNT
;
A
#
# COMPACT_ATOMS: atom_id res chain seq x y z
N MET A 1 -9.39 2.39 -32.68
CA MET A 1 -10.09 2.81 -31.45
C MET A 1 -9.08 3.53 -30.58
N ASN A 2 -9.20 4.84 -30.41
CA ASN A 2 -8.37 5.59 -29.45
C ASN A 2 -9.03 5.46 -28.08
N GLU A 3 -8.80 4.32 -27.41
CA GLU A 3 -9.20 4.21 -26.02
C GLU A 3 -8.22 5.01 -25.17
N ASN A 4 -8.74 5.96 -24.43
CA ASN A 4 -7.92 6.70 -23.47
C ASN A 4 -7.42 5.73 -22.41
N LEU A 5 -6.14 5.38 -22.43
CA LEU A 5 -5.47 4.46 -21.49
C LEU A 5 -5.68 4.86 -20.02
N PHE A 6 -5.94 6.13 -19.77
CA PHE A 6 -6.21 6.66 -18.42
C PHE A 6 -7.70 6.69 -18.05
N ALA A 7 -8.60 6.26 -18.92
CA ALA A 7 -10.04 6.22 -18.60
C ALA A 7 -10.36 5.26 -17.44
N SER A 8 -9.55 4.20 -17.27
CA SER A 8 -9.70 3.24 -16.17
C SER A 8 -9.41 3.84 -14.77
N PHE A 9 -8.69 4.97 -14.70
CA PHE A 9 -8.34 5.64 -13.45
C PHE A 9 -9.28 6.79 -13.09
N THR A 10 -10.24 7.11 -13.96
CA THR A 10 -11.26 8.12 -13.66
C THR A 10 -12.25 7.56 -12.64
N THR A 11 -12.65 8.40 -11.70
CA THR A 11 -13.60 8.01 -10.65
C THR A 11 -14.96 7.64 -11.25
N PRO A 12 -15.45 6.41 -11.04
CA PRO A 12 -16.76 6.02 -11.54
C PRO A 12 -17.85 6.76 -10.78
N THR A 13 -18.77 7.35 -11.52
CA THR A 13 -19.96 8.00 -10.99
C THR A 13 -21.22 7.26 -11.44
N MET A 14 -22.12 6.94 -10.53
CA MET A 14 -23.41 6.32 -10.84
C MET A 14 -24.52 7.25 -10.36
N MET A 15 -25.39 7.68 -11.27
CA MET A 15 -26.46 8.64 -10.99
C MET A 15 -25.97 9.95 -10.32
N GLY A 16 -24.76 10.43 -10.64
CA GLY A 16 -24.19 11.64 -10.04
C GLY A 16 -23.54 11.45 -8.67
N LEU A 17 -23.60 10.25 -8.09
CA LEU A 17 -22.92 9.93 -6.82
C LEU A 17 -21.58 9.25 -7.07
N PRO A 18 -20.51 9.63 -6.34
CA PRO A 18 -19.22 8.96 -6.45
C PRO A 18 -19.30 7.56 -5.81
N ILE A 19 -19.14 6.50 -6.64
CA ILE A 19 -19.17 5.12 -6.15
C ILE A 19 -17.90 4.79 -5.37
N VAL A 20 -16.89 5.63 -5.41
CA VAL A 20 -15.60 5.45 -4.74
C VAL A 20 -15.77 5.10 -3.26
N ILE A 21 -16.72 5.75 -2.56
CA ILE A 21 -17.01 5.50 -1.13
C ILE A 21 -17.45 4.04 -0.93
N LEU A 22 -18.30 3.53 -1.79
CA LEU A 22 -18.81 2.15 -1.71
C LEU A 22 -17.69 1.14 -1.97
N ILE A 23 -16.81 1.43 -2.93
CA ILE A 23 -15.65 0.58 -3.24
C ILE A 23 -14.66 0.58 -2.07
N ILE A 24 -14.45 1.72 -1.42
CA ILE A 24 -13.58 1.81 -0.23
C ILE A 24 -14.17 1.05 0.96
N MET A 25 -15.50 1.05 1.13
CA MET A 25 -16.16 0.32 2.22
C MET A 25 -16.26 -1.19 1.97
N PHE A 26 -16.15 -1.65 0.73
CA PHE A 26 -16.30 -3.05 0.35
C PHE A 26 -15.32 -4.00 1.07
N PRO A 27 -14.02 -3.71 1.22
CA PRO A 27 -13.09 -4.54 1.99
C PRO A 27 -13.52 -4.76 3.44
N CYS A 28 -14.13 -3.76 4.08
CA CYS A 28 -14.62 -3.89 5.45
C CYS A 28 -15.74 -4.94 5.57
N ILE A 29 -16.55 -5.09 4.52
CA ILE A 29 -17.64 -6.07 4.47
C ILE A 29 -17.10 -7.49 4.24
N MET A 30 -15.96 -7.63 3.56
CA MET A 30 -15.34 -8.93 3.29
C MET A 30 -14.75 -9.61 4.53
N PHE A 31 -14.50 -8.85 5.61
CA PHE A 31 -13.94 -9.37 6.86
C PHE A 31 -14.97 -9.41 8.00
N PRO A 32 -16.01 -10.27 7.92
CA PRO A 32 -17.00 -10.37 8.98
C PRO A 32 -16.39 -10.99 10.24
N SER A 33 -16.64 -10.36 11.38
CA SER A 33 -16.34 -10.95 12.68
C SER A 33 -17.38 -12.01 13.02
N SER A 34 -16.98 -13.24 13.28
CA SER A 34 -17.90 -14.28 13.74
C SER A 34 -17.69 -14.57 15.23
N ASN A 35 -18.78 -14.53 15.99
CA ASN A 35 -18.80 -14.92 17.42
C ASN A 35 -19.10 -16.40 17.62
N ARG A 36 -18.93 -17.25 16.59
CA ARG A 36 -19.20 -18.70 16.66
C ARG A 36 -17.98 -19.46 17.16
N LEU A 37 -18.19 -20.46 18.02
CA LEU A 37 -17.15 -21.35 18.54
C LEU A 37 -16.47 -22.17 17.43
N VAL A 38 -17.20 -22.53 16.38
CA VAL A 38 -16.67 -23.22 15.20
C VAL A 38 -16.81 -22.31 14.01
N ASN A 39 -15.68 -21.91 13.45
CA ASN A 39 -15.61 -20.98 12.34
C ASN A 39 -15.75 -21.70 10.98
N ASN A 40 -16.30 -21.00 9.98
CA ASN A 40 -16.31 -21.46 8.60
C ASN A 40 -14.87 -21.49 8.05
N ARG A 41 -14.61 -22.34 7.03
CA ARG A 41 -13.27 -22.47 6.42
C ARG A 41 -12.68 -21.14 5.95
N LEU A 42 -13.48 -20.25 5.37
CA LEU A 42 -13.03 -18.91 4.95
C LEU A 42 -12.55 -18.07 6.13
N ILE A 43 -13.31 -18.06 7.23
CA ILE A 43 -12.95 -17.32 8.44
C ILE A 43 -11.70 -17.92 9.09
N SER A 44 -11.54 -19.23 9.06
CA SER A 44 -10.35 -19.88 9.61
C SER A 44 -9.08 -19.53 8.82
N ILE A 45 -9.16 -19.46 7.48
CA ILE A 45 -8.06 -19.01 6.63
C ILE A 45 -7.71 -17.54 6.92
N GLN A 46 -8.71 -16.66 7.06
CA GLN A 46 -8.49 -15.26 7.42
C GLN A 46 -7.82 -15.13 8.78
N GLN A 47 -8.28 -15.87 9.78
CA GLN A 47 -7.67 -15.88 11.12
C GLN A 47 -6.23 -16.39 11.10
N TRP A 48 -5.95 -17.44 10.35
CA TRP A 48 -4.59 -17.96 10.17
C TRP A 48 -3.67 -16.90 9.55
N LEU A 49 -4.14 -16.23 8.50
CA LEU A 49 -3.39 -15.18 7.81
C LEU A 49 -3.12 -13.98 8.75
N LEU A 50 -4.12 -13.59 9.55
CA LEU A 50 -3.98 -12.55 10.58
C LEU A 50 -2.98 -12.94 11.67
N GLN A 51 -3.01 -14.19 12.14
CA GLN A 51 -2.06 -14.67 13.14
C GLN A 51 -0.64 -14.68 12.61
N LEU A 52 -0.43 -15.10 11.36
CA LEU A 52 0.88 -15.14 10.73
C LEU A 52 1.47 -13.73 10.58
N THR A 53 0.70 -12.79 10.03
CA THR A 53 1.14 -11.40 9.86
C THR A 53 1.33 -10.69 11.20
N SER A 54 0.44 -10.90 12.19
CA SER A 54 0.58 -10.31 13.52
C SER A 54 1.83 -10.79 14.23
N LYS A 55 2.13 -12.09 14.15
CA LYS A 55 3.34 -12.67 14.76
C LYS A 55 4.62 -12.04 14.16
N GLN A 56 4.66 -11.84 12.85
CA GLN A 56 5.80 -11.21 12.18
C GLN A 56 5.95 -9.74 12.56
N MET A 57 4.85 -8.97 12.54
CA MET A 57 4.87 -7.54 12.84
C MET A 57 5.14 -7.26 14.33
N MET A 58 4.57 -8.05 15.25
CA MET A 58 4.72 -7.83 16.69
C MET A 58 6.08 -8.25 17.23
N SER A 59 6.82 -9.11 16.53
CA SER A 59 8.18 -9.49 16.93
C SER A 59 9.17 -8.30 16.92
N ILE A 60 8.85 -7.26 16.17
CA ILE A 60 9.70 -6.06 16.00
C ILE A 60 9.41 -5.04 17.11
N HIS A 61 8.20 -5.06 17.70
CA HIS A 61 7.73 -4.00 18.59
C HIS A 61 7.94 -4.28 20.08
N ASN A 62 8.32 -3.23 20.80
CA ASN A 62 8.31 -3.17 22.25
C ASN A 62 6.87 -3.11 22.80
N ASN A 63 6.69 -3.34 24.12
CA ASN A 63 5.37 -3.31 24.77
C ASN A 63 4.54 -2.04 24.50
N LYS A 64 5.20 -0.90 24.29
CA LYS A 64 4.54 0.37 23.91
C LYS A 64 4.09 0.41 22.45
N GLY A 65 4.83 -0.21 21.55
CA GLY A 65 4.46 -0.32 20.14
C GLY A 65 3.32 -1.30 19.90
N GLN A 66 3.15 -2.28 20.78
CA GLN A 66 2.07 -3.27 20.69
C GLN A 66 0.66 -2.65 20.79
N THR A 67 0.51 -1.47 21.39
CA THR A 67 -0.79 -0.76 21.41
C THR A 67 -1.29 -0.38 20.02
N TRP A 68 -0.39 -0.27 19.03
CA TRP A 68 -0.71 0.04 17.63
C TRP A 68 -0.97 -1.20 16.77
N ALA A 69 -0.91 -2.40 17.37
CA ALA A 69 -1.07 -3.67 16.67
C ALA A 69 -2.34 -3.73 15.82
N LEU A 70 -3.47 -3.35 16.41
CA LEU A 70 -4.77 -3.39 15.74
C LEU A 70 -4.80 -2.47 14.52
N MET A 71 -4.21 -1.28 14.64
CA MET A 71 -4.15 -0.31 13.54
C MET A 71 -3.26 -0.81 12.39
N LEU A 72 -2.09 -1.36 12.70
CA LEU A 72 -1.19 -1.93 11.69
C LEU A 72 -1.82 -3.13 10.98
N MET A 73 -2.53 -3.99 11.73
CA MET A 73 -3.21 -5.15 11.17
C MET A 73 -4.39 -4.76 10.27
N SER A 74 -5.19 -3.78 10.68
CA SER A 74 -6.29 -3.26 9.83
C SER A 74 -5.76 -2.63 8.55
N LEU A 75 -4.62 -1.96 8.61
CA LEU A 75 -4.01 -1.30 7.48
C LEU A 75 -3.47 -2.29 6.44
N ILE A 76 -2.77 -3.37 6.87
CA ILE A 76 -2.29 -4.39 5.93
C ILE A 76 -3.46 -5.10 5.22
N LEU A 77 -4.54 -5.40 5.96
CA LEU A 77 -5.72 -6.01 5.38
C LEU A 77 -6.43 -5.08 4.40
N PHE A 78 -6.57 -3.82 4.77
CA PHE A 78 -7.23 -2.82 3.94
C PHE A 78 -6.48 -2.60 2.63
N ILE A 79 -5.18 -2.32 2.69
CA ILE A 79 -4.37 -2.11 1.48
C ILE A 79 -4.26 -3.40 0.66
N GLY A 80 -4.04 -4.55 1.31
CA GLY A 80 -3.95 -5.84 0.61
C GLY A 80 -5.24 -6.20 -0.11
N SER A 81 -6.39 -6.04 0.53
CA SER A 81 -7.69 -6.34 -0.08
C SER A 81 -8.06 -5.36 -1.20
N THR A 82 -7.82 -4.06 -1.04
CA THR A 82 -8.08 -3.06 -2.09
C THR A 82 -7.20 -3.28 -3.31
N ASN A 83 -5.93 -3.62 -3.12
CA ASN A 83 -5.01 -3.92 -4.22
C ASN A 83 -5.40 -5.21 -4.95
N LEU A 84 -5.76 -6.28 -4.21
CA LEU A 84 -6.20 -7.55 -4.81
C LEU A 84 -7.52 -7.41 -5.57
N LEU A 85 -8.49 -6.68 -5.02
CA LEU A 85 -9.75 -6.41 -5.72
C LEU A 85 -9.53 -5.57 -6.98
N GLY A 86 -8.55 -4.70 -6.96
CA GLY A 86 -8.17 -3.88 -8.10
C GLY A 86 -7.63 -4.67 -9.28
N LEU A 87 -7.06 -5.86 -9.07
CA LEU A 87 -6.58 -6.74 -10.15
C LEU A 87 -7.71 -7.39 -10.95
N LEU A 88 -8.95 -7.32 -10.47
CA LEU A 88 -10.09 -7.84 -11.22
C LEU A 88 -10.33 -6.98 -12.48
N PRO A 89 -10.66 -7.62 -13.62
CA PRO A 89 -10.91 -6.90 -14.84
C PRO A 89 -12.09 -5.92 -14.66
N HIS A 90 -11.94 -4.70 -15.19
CA HIS A 90 -12.90 -3.59 -15.07
C HIS A 90 -13.16 -3.06 -13.65
N SER A 91 -12.34 -3.44 -12.67
CA SER A 91 -12.45 -2.88 -11.32
C SER A 91 -11.72 -1.55 -11.21
N PHE A 92 -12.34 -0.61 -10.47
CA PHE A 92 -11.67 0.64 -10.09
C PHE A 92 -10.82 0.40 -8.85
N THR A 93 -9.54 0.78 -8.92
CA THR A 93 -8.62 0.69 -7.77
C THR A 93 -8.54 2.04 -7.06
N PRO A 94 -9.06 2.18 -5.84
CA PRO A 94 -8.94 3.44 -5.10
C PRO A 94 -7.49 3.79 -4.75
N THR A 95 -6.61 2.81 -4.64
CA THR A 95 -5.18 2.98 -4.36
C THR A 95 -4.37 3.56 -5.53
N THR A 96 -4.94 3.68 -6.73
CA THR A 96 -4.34 4.44 -7.84
C THR A 96 -4.41 5.96 -7.62
N GLN A 97 -5.32 6.42 -6.74
CA GLN A 97 -5.44 7.83 -6.42
C GLN A 97 -4.43 8.23 -5.35
N LEU A 98 -3.56 9.18 -5.70
CA LEU A 98 -2.54 9.71 -4.79
C LEU A 98 -3.16 10.34 -3.54
N SER A 99 -4.32 10.99 -3.67
CA SER A 99 -5.03 11.63 -2.56
C SER A 99 -5.41 10.65 -1.45
N MET A 100 -5.85 9.44 -1.81
CA MET A 100 -6.20 8.40 -0.85
C MET A 100 -4.97 7.87 -0.11
N ASN A 101 -3.91 7.60 -0.85
CA ASN A 101 -2.67 7.06 -0.26
C ASN A 101 -1.96 8.08 0.64
N LEU A 102 -1.95 9.36 0.25
CA LEU A 102 -1.48 10.45 1.12
C LEU A 102 -2.37 10.62 2.34
N GLY A 103 -3.68 10.50 2.19
CA GLY A 103 -4.64 10.56 3.29
C GLY A 103 -4.45 9.45 4.32
N MET A 104 -3.86 8.31 3.95
CA MET A 104 -3.47 7.24 4.89
C MET A 104 -2.04 7.46 5.44
N ALA A 105 -1.08 7.81 4.57
CA ALA A 105 0.33 7.90 4.95
C ALA A 105 0.62 9.06 5.89
N ILE A 106 0.06 10.24 5.65
CA ILE A 106 0.35 11.45 6.44
C ILE A 106 -0.15 11.31 7.89
N PRO A 107 -1.41 10.90 8.18
CA PRO A 107 -1.87 10.75 9.57
C PRO A 107 -1.10 9.67 10.34
N LEU A 108 -0.75 8.57 9.68
CA LEU A 108 0.03 7.50 10.32
C LEU A 108 1.43 7.98 10.69
N TRP A 109 2.10 8.67 9.76
CA TRP A 109 3.42 9.22 10.00
C TRP A 109 3.40 10.31 11.08
N THR A 110 2.46 11.25 11.01
CA THR A 110 2.32 12.28 12.05
C THR A 110 2.03 11.67 13.42
N GLY A 111 1.21 10.60 13.46
CA GLY A 111 0.95 9.86 14.69
C GLY A 111 2.23 9.26 15.29
N THR A 112 3.07 8.61 14.48
CA THR A 112 4.35 8.03 14.95
C THR A 112 5.31 9.11 15.45
N VAL A 113 5.41 10.24 14.75
CA VAL A 113 6.25 11.38 15.15
C VAL A 113 5.77 11.99 16.47
N LEU A 114 4.45 12.19 16.63
CA LEU A 114 3.88 12.72 17.89
C LEU A 114 4.13 11.78 19.08
N VAL A 115 4.07 10.47 18.87
CA VAL A 115 4.41 9.48 19.88
C VAL A 115 5.89 9.62 20.29
N GLY A 116 6.81 9.79 19.34
CA GLY A 116 8.21 10.02 19.61
C GLY A 116 8.46 11.29 20.43
N PHE A 117 7.81 12.39 20.06
CA PHE A 117 7.91 13.65 20.84
C PHE A 117 7.29 13.55 22.23
N ARG A 118 6.29 12.68 22.43
CA ARG A 118 5.68 12.50 23.77
C ARG A 118 6.51 11.64 24.72
N TYR A 119 7.14 10.59 24.21
CA TYR A 119 7.82 9.60 25.05
C TYR A 119 9.35 9.75 25.10
N LYS A 120 9.98 10.19 24.01
CA LYS A 120 11.45 10.28 23.89
C LYS A 120 11.90 11.61 23.23
N THR A 121 11.49 12.75 23.77
CA THR A 121 11.79 14.08 23.20
C THR A 121 13.26 14.30 22.95
N LYS A 122 14.14 13.92 23.89
CA LYS A 122 15.61 14.07 23.76
C LYS A 122 16.19 13.19 22.65
N ALA A 123 15.72 11.95 22.52
CA ALA A 123 16.19 11.01 21.50
C ALA A 123 15.71 11.43 20.10
N SER A 124 14.44 11.85 19.98
CA SER A 124 13.90 12.33 18.70
C SER A 124 14.57 13.61 18.21
N LEU A 125 14.94 14.52 19.11
CA LEU A 125 15.73 15.70 18.76
C LEU A 125 17.20 15.33 18.45
N ALA A 126 17.78 14.35 19.14
CA ALA A 126 19.13 13.88 18.85
C ALA A 126 19.25 13.21 17.48
N HIS A 127 18.16 12.65 16.96
CA HIS A 127 18.13 12.06 15.62
C HIS A 127 18.43 13.10 14.50
N PHE A 128 18.10 14.38 14.72
CA PHE A 128 18.45 15.44 13.77
C PHE A 128 19.94 15.80 13.75
N LEU A 129 20.69 15.32 14.77
CA LEU A 129 22.12 15.62 14.93
C LEU A 129 22.92 14.31 14.93
N PRO A 130 23.42 13.85 13.79
CA PRO A 130 24.25 12.66 13.74
C PRO A 130 25.56 12.89 14.52
N GLN A 131 25.90 11.94 15.38
CA GLN A 131 27.08 11.99 16.25
C GLN A 131 28.37 11.97 15.42
N GLY A 132 29.33 12.84 15.79
CA GLY A 132 30.65 12.87 15.15
C GLY A 132 30.79 13.85 13.97
N THR A 133 29.82 14.74 13.76
CA THR A 133 29.89 15.75 12.67
C THR A 133 30.69 16.99 13.09
N PRO A 134 31.54 17.57 12.21
CA PRO A 134 32.21 18.82 12.47
C PRO A 134 31.19 19.96 12.60
N ILE A 135 31.40 20.86 13.57
CA ILE A 135 30.47 21.94 13.98
C ILE A 135 29.99 22.77 12.78
N PHE A 136 30.85 22.99 11.80
CA PHE A 136 30.55 23.79 10.60
C PHE A 136 29.48 23.17 9.69
N LEU A 137 29.36 21.82 9.67
CA LEU A 137 28.41 21.08 8.84
C LEU A 137 27.05 20.83 9.51
N ILE A 138 26.92 21.11 10.81
CA ILE A 138 25.69 20.85 11.59
C ILE A 138 24.46 21.53 10.96
N PRO A 139 24.45 22.84 10.61
CA PRO A 139 23.23 23.45 10.09
C PRO A 139 22.76 22.88 8.77
N MET A 140 23.70 22.48 7.89
CA MET A 140 23.34 21.82 6.62
C MET A 140 22.75 20.43 6.85
N LEU A 141 23.29 19.64 7.76
CA LEU A 141 22.80 18.31 8.08
C LEU A 141 21.40 18.33 8.69
N VAL A 142 21.13 19.28 9.59
CA VAL A 142 19.80 19.44 10.18
C VAL A 142 18.75 19.74 9.10
N ILE A 143 19.07 20.61 8.13
CA ILE A 143 18.16 20.93 7.03
C ILE A 143 17.89 19.71 6.16
N ILE A 144 18.94 18.95 5.81
CA ILE A 144 18.80 17.75 4.98
C ILE A 144 17.95 16.69 5.73
N GLU A 145 18.20 16.50 7.02
CA GLU A 145 17.46 15.52 7.82
C GLU A 145 15.99 15.91 7.99
N THR A 146 15.69 17.19 8.21
CA THR A 146 14.30 17.66 8.27
C THR A 146 13.57 17.45 6.94
N ILE A 147 14.20 17.73 5.81
CA ILE A 147 13.63 17.51 4.48
C ILE A 147 13.41 16.00 4.25
N SER A 148 14.38 15.16 4.60
CA SER A 148 14.29 13.70 4.51
C SER A 148 13.08 13.16 5.27
N LEU A 149 12.85 13.65 6.46
CA LEU A 149 11.76 13.26 7.34
C LEU A 149 10.38 13.58 6.73
N PHE A 150 10.22 14.74 6.07
CA PHE A 150 8.99 15.09 5.36
C PHE A 150 8.77 14.30 4.06
N ILE A 151 9.85 13.86 3.42
CA ILE A 151 9.75 13.04 2.19
C ILE A 151 9.24 11.62 2.51
N GLN A 152 9.49 11.08 3.69
CA GLN A 152 9.13 9.72 4.07
C GLN A 152 7.65 9.36 3.80
N PRO A 153 6.64 10.09 4.31
CA PRO A 153 5.22 9.77 4.06
C PRO A 153 4.83 9.94 2.60
N VAL A 154 5.42 10.91 1.91
CA VAL A 154 5.18 11.13 0.48
C VAL A 154 5.74 9.97 -0.34
N ALA A 155 6.96 9.52 -0.03
CA ALA A 155 7.58 8.38 -0.71
C ALA A 155 6.78 7.08 -0.53
N LEU A 156 6.19 6.85 0.66
CA LEU A 156 5.29 5.73 0.93
C LEU A 156 4.05 5.77 0.02
N ALA A 157 3.38 6.92 -0.04
CA ALA A 157 2.17 7.09 -0.84
C ALA A 157 2.45 6.98 -2.34
N VAL A 158 3.51 7.65 -2.83
CA VAL A 158 3.89 7.63 -4.26
C VAL A 158 4.30 6.22 -4.69
N ARG A 159 5.01 5.47 -3.86
CA ARG A 159 5.39 4.09 -4.19
C ARG A 159 4.17 3.21 -4.40
N LEU A 160 3.15 3.33 -3.54
CA LEU A 160 1.92 2.57 -3.66
C LEU A 160 1.18 2.92 -4.96
N THR A 161 0.98 4.22 -5.24
CA THR A 161 0.30 4.68 -6.46
C THR A 161 1.06 4.28 -7.71
N ALA A 162 2.38 4.54 -7.77
CA ALA A 162 3.18 4.30 -8.95
C ALA A 162 3.21 2.82 -9.35
N ASN A 163 3.37 1.90 -8.40
CA ASN A 163 3.41 0.47 -8.70
C ASN A 163 2.09 -0.02 -9.27
N ILE A 164 0.96 0.37 -8.69
CA ILE A 164 -0.35 -0.08 -9.16
C ILE A 164 -0.73 0.58 -10.48
N THR A 165 -0.52 1.89 -10.64
CA THR A 165 -0.82 2.57 -11.91
C THR A 165 0.04 2.05 -13.06
N ALA A 166 1.34 1.85 -12.83
CA ALA A 166 2.24 1.32 -13.85
C ALA A 166 1.87 -0.11 -14.26
N GLY A 167 1.54 -0.97 -13.30
CA GLY A 167 1.13 -2.35 -13.56
C GLY A 167 -0.15 -2.42 -14.39
N HIS A 168 -1.20 -1.71 -13.98
CA HIS A 168 -2.46 -1.65 -14.75
C HIS A 168 -2.26 -1.10 -16.15
N LEU A 169 -1.44 -0.06 -16.31
CA LEU A 169 -1.14 0.53 -17.61
C LEU A 169 -0.44 -0.47 -18.53
N LEU A 170 0.54 -1.21 -17.99
CA LEU A 170 1.23 -2.27 -18.74
C LEU A 170 0.28 -3.40 -19.16
N MET A 171 -0.60 -3.85 -18.25
CA MET A 171 -1.59 -4.88 -18.58
C MET A 171 -2.52 -4.44 -19.69
N HIS A 172 -3.02 -3.20 -19.67
CA HIS A 172 -3.87 -2.64 -20.71
C HIS A 172 -3.14 -2.55 -22.06
N LEU A 173 -1.89 -2.09 -22.08
CA LEU A 173 -1.08 -1.99 -23.30
C LEU A 173 -0.82 -3.36 -23.93
N ILE A 174 -0.36 -4.33 -23.14
CA ILE A 174 -0.06 -5.67 -23.66
C ILE A 174 -1.36 -6.40 -24.04
N GLY A 175 -2.44 -6.23 -23.28
CA GLY A 175 -3.77 -6.76 -23.62
C GLY A 175 -4.30 -6.21 -24.93
N GLY A 176 -4.19 -4.92 -25.16
CA GLY A 176 -4.53 -4.30 -26.46
C GLY A 176 -3.65 -4.79 -27.61
N ALA A 177 -2.35 -4.96 -27.37
CA ALA A 177 -1.42 -5.51 -28.34
C ALA A 177 -1.75 -6.97 -28.71
N THR A 178 -2.11 -7.82 -27.73
CA THR A 178 -2.51 -9.22 -28.00
C THR A 178 -3.73 -9.29 -28.89
N LEU A 179 -4.75 -8.47 -28.64
CA LEU A 179 -5.96 -8.41 -29.47
C LEU A 179 -5.65 -7.96 -30.89
N ALA A 180 -4.78 -6.96 -31.08
CA ALA A 180 -4.37 -6.50 -32.41
C ALA A 180 -3.58 -7.58 -33.17
N LEU A 181 -2.68 -8.30 -32.50
CA LEU A 181 -1.84 -9.34 -33.11
C LEU A 181 -2.63 -10.61 -33.46
N MET A 182 -3.75 -10.90 -32.78
CA MET A 182 -4.63 -12.02 -33.15
C MET A 182 -5.11 -11.96 -34.60
N ASN A 183 -5.32 -10.72 -35.13
CA ASN A 183 -5.78 -10.51 -36.50
C ASN A 183 -4.65 -10.58 -37.55
N ILE A 184 -3.38 -10.48 -37.13
CA ILE A 184 -2.22 -10.43 -38.03
C ILE A 184 -1.54 -11.79 -38.09
N SER A 185 -1.19 -12.36 -36.94
CA SER A 185 -0.47 -13.64 -36.86
C SER A 185 -0.77 -14.35 -35.54
N PRO A 186 -1.31 -15.58 -35.56
CA PRO A 186 -1.68 -16.31 -34.35
C PRO A 186 -0.47 -16.74 -33.50
N THR A 187 0.70 -16.97 -34.11
CA THR A 187 1.90 -17.37 -33.41
C THR A 187 2.46 -16.26 -32.51
N THR A 188 2.52 -15.03 -33.00
CA THR A 188 2.95 -13.87 -32.21
C THR A 188 1.92 -13.51 -31.13
N ALA A 189 0.63 -13.67 -31.41
CA ALA A 189 -0.44 -13.47 -30.44
C ALA A 189 -0.32 -14.45 -29.24
N LEU A 190 0.07 -15.69 -29.49
CA LEU A 190 0.26 -16.68 -28.42
C LEU A 190 1.43 -16.30 -27.51
N ILE A 191 2.54 -15.84 -28.08
CA ILE A 191 3.70 -15.40 -27.31
C ILE A 191 3.33 -14.19 -26.42
N THR A 192 2.67 -13.20 -26.98
CA THR A 192 2.23 -12.01 -26.23
C THR A 192 1.20 -12.35 -25.16
N PHE A 193 0.34 -13.34 -25.38
CA PHE A 193 -0.60 -13.84 -24.38
C PHE A 193 0.12 -14.50 -23.20
N ILE A 194 1.17 -15.32 -23.45
CA ILE A 194 1.98 -15.90 -22.38
C ILE A 194 2.64 -14.79 -21.55
N ILE A 195 3.19 -13.76 -22.19
CA ILE A 195 3.76 -12.60 -21.49
C ILE A 195 2.70 -11.91 -20.61
N LEU A 196 1.50 -11.73 -21.13
CA LEU A 196 0.39 -11.13 -20.36
C LEU A 196 0.05 -11.95 -19.12
N VAL A 197 -0.01 -13.27 -19.21
CA VAL A 197 -0.24 -14.15 -18.04
C VAL A 197 0.89 -14.04 -17.02
N LEU A 198 2.14 -14.02 -17.46
CA LEU A 198 3.28 -13.84 -16.55
C LEU A 198 3.23 -12.48 -15.87
N LEU A 199 2.83 -11.42 -16.59
CA LEU A 199 2.70 -10.09 -16.04
C LEU A 199 1.58 -10.03 -14.98
N THR A 200 0.43 -10.66 -15.19
CA THR A 200 -0.66 -10.71 -14.21
C THR A 200 -0.24 -11.41 -12.92
N ILE A 201 0.54 -12.50 -13.01
CA ILE A 201 1.09 -13.19 -11.85
C ILE A 201 2.07 -12.29 -11.09
N LEU A 202 2.93 -11.58 -11.81
CA LEU A 202 3.89 -10.65 -11.21
C LEU A 202 3.15 -9.52 -10.50
N GLU A 203 2.11 -8.94 -11.11
CA GLU A 203 1.34 -7.84 -10.50
C GLU A 203 0.60 -8.28 -9.25
N PHE A 204 0.07 -9.50 -9.24
CA PHE A 204 -0.51 -10.11 -8.04
C PHE A 204 0.51 -10.19 -6.88
N ALA A 205 1.73 -10.64 -7.17
CA ALA A 205 2.79 -10.68 -6.18
C ALA A 205 3.18 -9.28 -5.68
N VAL A 206 3.30 -8.30 -6.59
CA VAL A 206 3.63 -6.91 -6.25
C VAL A 206 2.54 -6.28 -5.38
N ALA A 207 1.26 -6.54 -5.66
CA ALA A 207 0.14 -6.02 -4.88
C ALA A 207 0.22 -6.46 -3.40
N LEU A 208 0.55 -7.73 -3.15
CA LEU A 208 0.73 -8.27 -1.80
C LEU A 208 1.98 -7.70 -1.11
N ILE A 209 3.11 -7.71 -1.82
CA ILE A 209 4.39 -7.18 -1.29
C ILE A 209 4.24 -5.70 -0.95
N GLN A 210 3.53 -4.93 -1.76
CA GLN A 210 3.36 -3.50 -1.54
C GLN A 210 2.55 -3.20 -0.28
N ALA A 211 1.48 -3.97 -0.01
CA ALA A 211 0.71 -3.87 1.23
C ALA A 211 1.57 -4.18 2.46
N TYR A 212 2.39 -5.23 2.37
CA TYR A 212 3.30 -5.61 3.44
C TYR A 212 4.39 -4.56 3.69
N VAL A 213 5.06 -4.08 2.62
CA VAL A 213 6.13 -3.07 2.74
C VAL A 213 5.60 -1.75 3.30
N PHE A 214 4.38 -1.33 2.91
CA PHE A 214 3.78 -0.12 3.45
C PHE A 214 3.62 -0.21 4.97
N THR A 215 3.02 -1.29 5.45
CA THR A 215 2.78 -1.49 6.89
C THR A 215 4.08 -1.72 7.67
N LEU A 216 5.05 -2.41 7.07
CA LEU A 216 6.36 -2.64 7.67
C LEU A 216 7.11 -1.31 7.86
N LEU A 217 7.09 -0.40 6.89
CA LEU A 217 7.73 0.90 7.02
C LEU A 217 7.06 1.77 8.10
N VAL A 218 5.72 1.78 8.17
CA VAL A 218 5.01 2.46 9.25
C VAL A 218 5.37 1.86 10.61
N SER A 219 5.48 0.52 10.70
CA SER A 219 5.88 -0.16 11.94
C SER A 219 7.31 0.17 12.34
N LEU A 220 8.21 0.30 11.38
CA LEU A 220 9.60 0.66 11.62
C LEU A 220 9.73 2.10 12.13
N TYR A 221 9.00 3.04 11.53
CA TYR A 221 8.93 4.42 12.04
C TYR A 221 8.35 4.48 13.47
N LEU A 222 7.38 3.63 13.79
CA LEU A 222 6.86 3.52 15.14
C LEU A 222 7.91 2.96 16.10
N HIS A 223 8.66 1.94 15.69
CA HIS A 223 9.73 1.35 16.50
C HIS A 223 10.85 2.35 16.82
N ASP A 224 11.26 3.14 15.84
CA ASP A 224 12.31 4.16 16.00
C ASP A 224 11.87 5.26 17.00
N ASN A 225 10.57 5.55 17.04
CA ASN A 225 9.98 6.59 17.90
C ASN A 225 9.49 6.06 19.26
N THR A 226 9.40 4.75 19.48
CA THR A 226 8.98 4.14 20.76
C THR A 226 10.14 3.53 21.52
#